data_1837ea268a32f8e801d015700027dbd0
#
_entry.id   1837ea268a32f8e801d015700027dbd0
#
_cell.length_a   1.000
_cell.length_b   1.000
_cell.length_c   1.000
_cell.angle_alpha   90.00
_cell.angle_beta   90.00
_cell.angle_gamma   90.00
#
_symmetry.space_group_name_H-M   'P 1'
#
loop_
_entity.id
_entity.type
_entity.pdbx_description
1 polymer ?
#
loop_
_entity_poly.entity_id
_entity_poly.type
_entity_poly.pdbx_seq_one_letter_code
_entity_poly.pdbx_strand_id
1 'polypeptide(L)'
;MYSFDRNEYERRMKWFLDARFGMFIHWGLYAIPARGEWVRSTEQMEEADYMRYFYEFDPRLYDPSTWVCAAKRAGMKYIILTAKHHDGFCLFDTATTGFKSTDTKLGRDIVKDFTYAARAEGLHVGLYYSLIDWHHKDFPHYGDRQHPMRNRPKYANEGRDFERYLDYMHAQVRELCTNYGKIDIMWFDFSYDDMRGEKWRASELVNMVRTLQPSIILNNRLECSGEGFGSLAQGHPTPYHGDFVSPEKIIPPRGIFDPAGDPVYWEVCATMNQNWGYCGTDNYYKSADMLIKKLVECVSKGGNFLLNIGPDANGVIPPRAAETLEEIGRFMRVNGQSIYGCTKSAIPKPEWGRITQKGNELFLHVYENTLGPLPLFGINAQDIDSIRQLSDGREIPLSHSWVHSDYPDMAFADLGPDPTLVDGTDTVLKLTLKE
;
A
#
# COMPACT_ATOMS: atom_id res chain seq x y z
N MET A 1 -18.00 11.93 24.40
CA MET A 1 -16.90 12.62 23.68
C MET A 1 -15.90 11.54 23.30
N TYR A 2 -15.48 11.45 22.04
CA TYR A 2 -14.50 10.48 21.59
C TYR A 2 -13.17 10.71 22.33
N SER A 3 -12.52 9.64 22.79
CA SER A 3 -11.21 9.69 23.43
C SER A 3 -10.25 8.78 22.64
N PHE A 4 -9.18 9.35 22.12
CA PHE A 4 -8.14 8.62 21.40
C PHE A 4 -7.21 7.93 22.40
N ASP A 5 -7.12 6.60 22.33
CA ASP A 5 -6.18 5.81 23.14
C ASP A 5 -4.91 5.53 22.33
N ARG A 6 -3.83 6.27 22.66
CA ARG A 6 -2.53 6.16 22.01
C ARG A 6 -1.90 4.78 22.18
N ASN A 7 -2.00 4.18 23.36
CA ASN A 7 -1.38 2.87 23.63
C ASN A 7 -2.04 1.76 22.82
N GLU A 8 -3.37 1.79 22.74
CA GLU A 8 -4.11 0.83 21.92
C GLU A 8 -3.80 1.03 20.43
N TYR A 9 -3.72 2.27 19.97
CA TYR A 9 -3.35 2.62 18.61
C TYR A 9 -1.97 2.06 18.25
N GLU A 10 -0.94 2.31 19.05
CA GLU A 10 0.43 1.84 18.80
C GLU A 10 0.53 0.31 18.85
N ARG A 11 -0.17 -0.33 19.79
CA ARG A 11 -0.25 -1.79 19.85
C ARG A 11 -0.85 -2.40 18.60
N ARG A 12 -1.90 -1.78 18.05
CA ARG A 12 -2.58 -2.21 16.85
C ARG A 12 -1.72 -2.01 15.61
N MET A 13 -0.96 -0.93 15.55
CA MET A 13 -0.11 -0.56 14.41
C MET A 13 1.23 -1.30 14.37
N LYS A 14 1.66 -1.92 15.46
CA LYS A 14 3.00 -2.51 15.57
C LYS A 14 3.35 -3.44 14.41
N TRP A 15 2.49 -4.40 14.10
CA TRP A 15 2.73 -5.38 13.03
C TRP A 15 2.89 -4.71 11.66
N PHE A 16 2.12 -3.66 11.40
CA PHE A 16 2.14 -2.91 10.14
C PHE A 16 3.46 -2.14 9.96
N LEU A 17 3.95 -1.57 11.06
CA LEU A 17 5.25 -0.89 11.08
C LEU A 17 6.41 -1.87 10.94
N ASP A 18 6.27 -3.09 11.47
CA ASP A 18 7.27 -4.15 11.29
C ASP A 18 7.25 -4.69 9.86
N ALA A 19 6.10 -4.72 9.20
CA ALA A 19 5.90 -5.27 7.86
C ALA A 19 6.52 -4.44 6.73
N ARG A 20 6.33 -3.14 6.71
CA ARG A 20 6.85 -2.13 5.77
C ARG A 20 6.48 -2.31 4.30
N PHE A 21 6.22 -3.51 3.80
CA PHE A 21 6.00 -3.79 2.39
C PHE A 21 4.81 -4.71 2.16
N GLY A 22 3.87 -4.29 1.30
CA GLY A 22 2.65 -5.02 0.95
C GLY A 22 2.31 -5.02 -0.53
N MET A 23 1.39 -5.91 -0.93
CA MET A 23 0.83 -5.98 -2.28
C MET A 23 -0.60 -5.44 -2.30
N PHE A 24 -0.90 -4.61 -3.28
CA PHE A 24 -2.26 -4.24 -3.64
C PHE A 24 -2.69 -5.00 -4.89
N ILE A 25 -3.94 -5.44 -4.96
CA ILE A 25 -4.48 -6.13 -6.14
C ILE A 25 -5.74 -5.42 -6.58
N HIS A 26 -5.70 -4.82 -7.77
CA HIS A 26 -6.88 -4.26 -8.42
C HIS A 26 -7.35 -5.22 -9.51
N TRP A 27 -8.47 -5.90 -9.25
CA TRP A 27 -9.04 -6.87 -10.18
C TRP A 27 -10.57 -6.87 -10.11
N GLY A 28 -11.21 -7.08 -11.28
CA GLY A 28 -12.66 -7.09 -11.42
C GLY A 28 -13.07 -7.09 -12.87
N LEU A 29 -14.32 -6.72 -13.18
CA LEU A 29 -14.87 -6.69 -14.53
C LEU A 29 -14.06 -5.80 -15.48
N TYR A 30 -13.47 -4.74 -14.98
CA TYR A 30 -12.65 -3.80 -15.76
C TYR A 30 -11.36 -4.43 -16.34
N ALA A 31 -10.97 -5.62 -15.88
CA ALA A 31 -9.86 -6.35 -16.49
C ALA A 31 -10.22 -6.91 -17.88
N ILE A 32 -11.51 -7.17 -18.17
CA ILE A 32 -11.97 -7.70 -19.45
C ILE A 32 -11.74 -6.71 -20.59
N PRO A 33 -12.21 -5.44 -20.52
CA PRO A 33 -11.92 -4.44 -21.56
C PRO A 33 -10.44 -4.07 -21.63
N ALA A 34 -9.63 -4.36 -20.60
CA ALA A 34 -8.19 -4.14 -20.59
C ALA A 34 -7.77 -2.68 -20.85
N ARG A 35 -8.50 -1.72 -20.27
CA ARG A 35 -8.27 -0.26 -20.42
C ARG A 35 -8.23 0.48 -19.08
N GLY A 36 -7.87 -0.26 -18.00
CA GLY A 36 -7.80 0.26 -16.64
C GLY A 36 -9.13 0.23 -15.87
N GLU A 37 -9.05 0.43 -14.59
CA GLU A 37 -10.17 0.31 -13.64
C GLU A 37 -11.23 1.41 -13.77
N TRP A 38 -10.87 2.54 -14.38
CA TRP A 38 -11.74 3.69 -14.62
C TRP A 38 -12.49 3.64 -15.95
N VAL A 39 -12.33 2.59 -16.74
CA VAL A 39 -12.89 2.48 -18.11
C VAL A 39 -14.37 2.85 -18.19
N ARG A 40 -15.20 2.40 -17.24
CA ARG A 40 -16.63 2.71 -17.21
C ARG A 40 -16.89 4.22 -17.09
N SER A 41 -16.14 4.92 -16.23
CA SER A 41 -16.29 6.37 -16.04
C SER A 41 -15.66 7.19 -17.15
N THR A 42 -14.45 6.84 -17.59
CA THR A 42 -13.74 7.59 -18.65
C THR A 42 -14.45 7.53 -19.97
N GLU A 43 -14.99 6.37 -20.34
CA GLU A 43 -15.78 6.17 -21.57
C GLU A 43 -17.27 6.48 -21.39
N GLN A 44 -17.70 6.89 -20.18
CA GLN A 44 -19.10 7.18 -19.86
C GLN A 44 -20.06 6.07 -20.30
N MET A 45 -19.66 4.81 -20.02
CA MET A 45 -20.42 3.63 -20.43
C MET A 45 -21.72 3.53 -19.66
N GLU A 46 -22.84 3.34 -20.39
CA GLU A 46 -24.12 3.02 -19.77
C GLU A 46 -24.06 1.64 -19.09
N GLU A 47 -24.95 1.44 -18.15
CA GLU A 47 -24.99 0.19 -17.38
C GLU A 47 -25.17 -1.03 -18.28
N ALA A 48 -26.10 -0.96 -19.27
CA ALA A 48 -26.35 -2.05 -20.21
C ALA A 48 -25.09 -2.46 -20.97
N ASP A 49 -24.26 -1.48 -21.36
CA ASP A 49 -23.01 -1.75 -22.10
C ASP A 49 -21.94 -2.36 -21.18
N TYR A 50 -21.92 -1.97 -19.89
CA TYR A 50 -20.96 -2.49 -18.91
C TYR A 50 -21.36 -3.89 -18.43
N MET A 51 -22.66 -4.18 -18.32
CA MET A 51 -23.19 -5.48 -17.87
C MET A 51 -22.76 -6.66 -18.75
N ARG A 52 -22.37 -6.43 -20.02
CA ARG A 52 -21.80 -7.51 -20.84
C ARG A 52 -20.58 -8.15 -20.18
N TYR A 53 -19.72 -7.37 -19.50
CA TYR A 53 -18.54 -7.89 -18.81
C TYR A 53 -18.92 -8.77 -17.61
N PHE A 54 -20.03 -8.48 -16.95
CA PHE A 54 -20.58 -9.36 -15.92
C PHE A 54 -20.97 -10.73 -16.48
N TYR A 55 -21.66 -10.76 -17.63
CA TYR A 55 -22.04 -12.02 -18.29
C TYR A 55 -20.86 -12.76 -18.94
N GLU A 56 -19.78 -12.06 -19.25
CA GLU A 56 -18.56 -12.62 -19.83
C GLU A 56 -17.57 -13.09 -18.77
N PHE A 57 -17.72 -12.67 -17.50
CA PHE A 57 -16.74 -12.92 -16.43
C PHE A 57 -16.62 -14.42 -16.11
N ASP A 58 -15.58 -15.03 -16.70
CA ASP A 58 -15.24 -16.47 -16.56
C ASP A 58 -13.70 -16.64 -16.52
N PRO A 59 -13.02 -16.13 -15.47
CA PRO A 59 -11.57 -16.20 -15.37
C PRO A 59 -11.10 -17.61 -15.02
N ARG A 60 -10.97 -18.48 -16.00
CA ARG A 60 -10.67 -19.91 -15.83
C ARG A 60 -9.29 -20.22 -15.28
N LEU A 61 -8.37 -19.26 -15.35
CA LEU A 61 -7.01 -19.41 -14.82
C LEU A 61 -6.86 -18.77 -13.44
N TYR A 62 -7.96 -18.24 -12.87
CA TYR A 62 -7.93 -17.65 -11.56
C TYR A 62 -7.55 -18.66 -10.49
N ASP A 63 -6.39 -18.44 -9.88
CA ASP A 63 -5.88 -19.13 -8.71
C ASP A 63 -5.26 -18.11 -7.76
N PRO A 64 -5.90 -17.81 -6.60
CA PRO A 64 -5.42 -16.83 -5.65
C PRO A 64 -4.05 -17.20 -5.05
N SER A 65 -3.69 -18.48 -5.04
CA SER A 65 -2.38 -18.93 -4.54
C SER A 65 -1.24 -18.35 -5.37
N THR A 66 -1.45 -18.12 -6.67
CA THR A 66 -0.43 -17.53 -7.55
C THR A 66 -0.10 -16.08 -7.14
N TRP A 67 -1.12 -15.29 -6.77
CA TRP A 67 -0.93 -13.92 -6.29
C TRP A 67 -0.24 -13.88 -4.94
N VAL A 68 -0.71 -14.73 -4.02
CA VAL A 68 -0.17 -14.84 -2.66
C VAL A 68 1.28 -15.30 -2.66
N CYS A 69 1.60 -16.34 -3.45
CA CYS A 69 2.97 -16.81 -3.61
C CYS A 69 3.89 -15.76 -4.23
N ALA A 70 3.40 -15.00 -5.22
CA ALA A 70 4.16 -13.89 -5.81
C ALA A 70 4.47 -12.80 -4.77
N ALA A 71 3.47 -12.40 -3.97
CA ALA A 71 3.66 -11.44 -2.88
C ALA A 71 4.70 -11.94 -1.86
N LYS A 72 4.57 -13.18 -1.42
CA LYS A 72 5.51 -13.80 -0.44
C LYS A 72 6.93 -13.88 -0.98
N ARG A 73 7.10 -14.33 -2.25
CA ARG A 73 8.42 -14.38 -2.89
C ARG A 73 9.05 -13.01 -3.08
N ALA A 74 8.22 -11.97 -3.35
CA ALA A 74 8.68 -10.58 -3.40
C ALA A 74 9.04 -10.00 -2.01
N GLY A 75 8.80 -10.73 -0.91
CA GLY A 75 9.11 -10.30 0.46
C GLY A 75 8.00 -9.47 1.11
N MET A 76 6.81 -9.40 0.53
CA MET A 76 5.67 -8.69 1.09
C MET A 76 5.12 -9.40 2.32
N LYS A 77 4.57 -8.66 3.28
CA LYS A 77 4.05 -9.18 4.56
C LYS A 77 2.54 -9.08 4.68
N TYR A 78 1.90 -8.29 3.83
CA TYR A 78 0.45 -8.15 3.78
C TYR A 78 0.00 -7.98 2.33
N ILE A 79 -1.27 -8.27 2.08
CA ILE A 79 -1.86 -8.27 0.75
C ILE A 79 -3.30 -7.74 0.84
N ILE A 80 -3.65 -6.81 -0.04
CA ILE A 80 -4.95 -6.14 -0.06
C ILE A 80 -5.61 -6.40 -1.42
N LEU A 81 -6.86 -6.93 -1.41
CA LEU A 81 -7.66 -7.14 -2.60
C LEU A 81 -8.81 -6.13 -2.67
N THR A 82 -9.10 -5.61 -3.85
CA THR A 82 -10.32 -4.84 -4.11
C THR A 82 -11.55 -5.74 -4.00
N ALA A 83 -12.18 -5.78 -2.82
CA ALA A 83 -13.41 -6.56 -2.62
C ALA A 83 -14.59 -5.98 -3.42
N LYS A 84 -14.67 -4.65 -3.52
CA LYS A 84 -15.58 -3.91 -4.42
C LYS A 84 -14.89 -2.64 -4.89
N HIS A 85 -14.75 -2.43 -6.20
CA HIS A 85 -14.26 -1.19 -6.78
C HIS A 85 -15.42 -0.23 -7.13
N HIS A 86 -15.13 0.93 -7.74
CA HIS A 86 -16.12 1.98 -8.05
C HIS A 86 -17.24 1.53 -8.98
N ASP A 87 -17.01 0.53 -9.81
CA ASP A 87 -18.01 -0.04 -10.72
C ASP A 87 -19.15 -0.79 -10.01
N GLY A 88 -19.00 -1.04 -8.71
CA GLY A 88 -20.00 -1.69 -7.85
C GLY A 88 -19.96 -3.22 -7.88
N PHE A 89 -19.08 -3.83 -8.69
CA PHE A 89 -18.97 -5.28 -8.76
C PHE A 89 -18.31 -5.86 -7.51
N CYS A 90 -19.03 -6.76 -6.82
CA CYS A 90 -18.56 -7.39 -5.60
C CYS A 90 -17.81 -8.68 -5.90
N LEU A 91 -16.55 -8.78 -5.47
CA LEU A 91 -15.76 -10.01 -5.57
C LEU A 91 -16.09 -11.02 -4.45
N PHE A 92 -17.09 -10.75 -3.62
CA PHE A 92 -17.53 -11.54 -2.48
C PHE A 92 -19.01 -11.90 -2.56
N ASP A 93 -19.39 -12.97 -1.86
CA ASP A 93 -20.77 -13.45 -1.80
C ASP A 93 -21.60 -12.58 -0.84
N THR A 94 -22.06 -11.43 -1.34
CA THR A 94 -22.95 -10.53 -0.59
C THR A 94 -24.42 -10.92 -0.76
N ALA A 95 -25.20 -10.74 0.30
CA ALA A 95 -26.67 -10.90 0.24
C ALA A 95 -27.38 -9.63 -0.29
N THR A 96 -26.65 -8.50 -0.47
CA THR A 96 -27.26 -7.20 -0.76
C THR A 96 -27.49 -6.93 -2.24
N THR A 97 -26.81 -7.64 -3.12
CA THR A 97 -26.92 -7.49 -4.59
C THR A 97 -26.60 -8.78 -5.34
N GLY A 98 -27.16 -8.94 -6.55
CA GLY A 98 -26.75 -9.96 -7.50
C GLY A 98 -25.55 -9.55 -8.40
N PHE A 99 -25.05 -8.33 -8.27
CA PHE A 99 -23.89 -7.87 -9.05
C PHE A 99 -22.59 -8.30 -8.35
N LYS A 100 -22.38 -9.61 -8.29
CA LYS A 100 -21.30 -10.26 -7.52
C LYS A 100 -20.69 -11.45 -8.25
N SER A 101 -19.49 -11.85 -7.87
CA SER A 101 -18.71 -12.90 -8.55
C SER A 101 -19.35 -14.27 -8.48
N THR A 102 -20.09 -14.60 -7.43
CA THR A 102 -20.82 -15.88 -7.31
C THR A 102 -21.98 -16.01 -8.28
N ASP A 103 -22.53 -14.91 -8.81
CA ASP A 103 -23.63 -14.91 -9.76
C ASP A 103 -23.14 -14.78 -11.24
N THR A 104 -21.83 -14.78 -11.46
CA THR A 104 -21.21 -14.84 -12.80
C THR A 104 -20.98 -16.28 -13.25
N LYS A 105 -20.44 -16.46 -14.47
CA LYS A 105 -20.05 -17.80 -14.97
C LYS A 105 -18.97 -18.46 -14.10
N LEU A 106 -18.11 -17.68 -13.44
CA LEU A 106 -17.11 -18.20 -12.52
C LEU A 106 -17.76 -18.91 -11.33
N GLY A 107 -18.86 -18.36 -10.76
CA GLY A 107 -19.61 -18.96 -9.67
C GLY A 107 -18.83 -19.13 -8.35
N ARG A 108 -17.78 -18.32 -8.12
CA ARG A 108 -16.89 -18.42 -6.94
C ARG A 108 -16.89 -17.14 -6.12
N ASP A 109 -16.73 -17.29 -4.81
CA ASP A 109 -16.46 -16.20 -3.89
C ASP A 109 -14.94 -15.92 -3.87
N ILE A 110 -14.53 -14.91 -4.64
CA ILE A 110 -13.12 -14.56 -4.84
C ILE A 110 -12.47 -14.08 -3.54
N VAL A 111 -13.18 -13.29 -2.73
CA VAL A 111 -12.66 -12.79 -1.44
C VAL A 111 -12.44 -13.96 -0.47
N LYS A 112 -13.33 -14.94 -0.45
CA LYS A 112 -13.18 -16.14 0.38
C LYS A 112 -11.93 -16.93 -0.01
N ASP A 113 -11.78 -17.21 -1.29
CA ASP A 113 -10.63 -17.96 -1.83
C ASP A 113 -9.32 -17.21 -1.54
N PHE A 114 -9.29 -15.90 -1.80
CA PHE A 114 -8.14 -15.04 -1.55
C PHE A 114 -7.74 -14.99 -0.07
N THR A 115 -8.71 -14.74 0.83
CA THR A 115 -8.42 -14.62 2.27
C THR A 115 -7.93 -15.94 2.86
N TYR A 116 -8.45 -17.06 2.36
CA TYR A 116 -7.97 -18.38 2.74
C TYR A 116 -6.51 -18.62 2.29
N ALA A 117 -6.21 -18.35 1.02
CA ALA A 117 -4.86 -18.53 0.47
C ALA A 117 -3.83 -17.62 1.18
N ALA A 118 -4.17 -16.35 1.40
CA ALA A 118 -3.27 -15.40 2.06
C ALA A 118 -2.93 -15.81 3.50
N ARG A 119 -3.91 -16.26 4.28
CA ARG A 119 -3.67 -16.75 5.65
C ARG A 119 -2.87 -18.05 5.68
N ALA A 120 -3.10 -18.96 4.73
CA ALA A 120 -2.34 -20.20 4.62
C ALA A 120 -0.83 -19.94 4.43
N GLU A 121 -0.48 -18.84 3.77
CA GLU A 121 0.91 -18.43 3.55
C GLU A 121 1.45 -17.46 4.64
N GLY A 122 0.65 -17.16 5.67
CA GLY A 122 1.03 -16.32 6.80
C GLY A 122 1.10 -14.82 6.47
N LEU A 123 0.43 -14.37 5.41
CA LEU A 123 0.31 -12.95 5.09
C LEU A 123 -0.86 -12.31 5.86
N HIS A 124 -0.69 -11.06 6.28
CA HIS A 124 -1.81 -10.26 6.78
C HIS A 124 -2.76 -9.91 5.63
N VAL A 125 -4.05 -9.97 5.93
CA VAL A 125 -5.12 -9.82 4.95
C VAL A 125 -5.76 -8.46 5.03
N GLY A 126 -5.78 -7.75 3.90
CA GLY A 126 -6.51 -6.51 3.73
C GLY A 126 -7.61 -6.63 2.67
N LEU A 127 -8.66 -5.86 2.85
CA LEU A 127 -9.73 -5.68 1.86
C LEU A 127 -9.90 -4.19 1.56
N TYR A 128 -9.90 -3.87 0.27
CA TYR A 128 -10.26 -2.54 -0.21
C TYR A 128 -11.77 -2.50 -0.48
N TYR A 129 -12.39 -1.40 -0.13
CA TYR A 129 -13.80 -1.16 -0.38
C TYR A 129 -14.05 0.27 -0.85
N SER A 130 -14.59 0.41 -2.06
CA SER A 130 -15.01 1.70 -2.62
C SER A 130 -16.24 2.25 -1.91
N LEU A 131 -16.15 3.50 -1.44
CA LEU A 131 -17.29 4.23 -0.84
C LEU A 131 -18.30 4.68 -1.90
N ILE A 132 -17.86 4.86 -3.15
CA ILE A 132 -18.73 5.18 -4.28
C ILE A 132 -19.15 3.90 -5.00
N ASP A 133 -20.27 3.97 -5.73
CA ASP A 133 -20.83 2.82 -6.44
C ASP A 133 -21.57 3.28 -7.71
N TRP A 134 -20.98 3.03 -8.86
CA TRP A 134 -21.56 3.42 -10.15
C TRP A 134 -22.71 2.51 -10.62
N HIS A 135 -22.94 1.40 -9.93
CA HIS A 135 -24.02 0.46 -10.24
C HIS A 135 -25.25 0.68 -9.37
N HIS A 136 -25.07 1.10 -8.11
CA HIS A 136 -26.16 1.17 -7.18
C HIS A 136 -27.18 2.26 -7.54
N LYS A 137 -28.45 1.91 -7.67
CA LYS A 137 -29.51 2.81 -8.13
C LYS A 137 -29.73 4.05 -7.26
N ASP A 138 -29.42 3.97 -5.95
CA ASP A 138 -29.60 5.07 -4.99
C ASP A 138 -28.33 5.91 -4.77
N PHE A 139 -27.19 5.51 -5.38
CA PHE A 139 -26.01 6.37 -5.43
C PHE A 139 -26.24 7.53 -6.43
N PRO A 140 -25.80 8.77 -6.13
CA PRO A 140 -25.96 9.90 -7.05
C PRO A 140 -25.30 9.65 -8.41
N HIS A 141 -26.03 9.90 -9.51
CA HIS A 141 -25.55 9.68 -10.87
C HIS A 141 -25.25 11.00 -11.56
N TYR A 142 -26.30 11.78 -11.82
CA TYR A 142 -26.19 13.06 -12.54
C TYR A 142 -25.58 14.13 -11.63
N GLY A 143 -24.58 14.84 -12.16
CA GLY A 143 -23.88 15.86 -11.41
C GLY A 143 -22.83 15.35 -10.43
N ASP A 144 -22.74 14.03 -10.23
CA ASP A 144 -21.61 13.45 -9.50
C ASP A 144 -20.32 13.62 -10.30
N ARG A 145 -19.24 13.98 -9.63
CA ARG A 145 -17.97 14.30 -10.28
C ARG A 145 -17.36 13.14 -11.07
N GLN A 146 -17.61 11.91 -10.64
CA GLN A 146 -16.92 10.71 -11.13
C GLN A 146 -17.85 9.67 -11.78
N HIS A 147 -19.17 9.78 -11.54
CA HIS A 147 -20.10 8.80 -12.05
C HIS A 147 -20.09 8.77 -13.60
N PRO A 148 -20.15 7.59 -14.24
CA PRO A 148 -20.23 7.49 -15.72
C PRO A 148 -21.34 8.35 -16.34
N MET A 149 -22.48 8.48 -15.65
CA MET A 149 -23.66 9.21 -16.12
C MET A 149 -23.71 10.70 -15.68
N ARG A 150 -22.62 11.24 -15.13
CA ARG A 150 -22.53 12.59 -14.54
C ARG A 150 -23.05 13.74 -15.42
N ASN A 151 -22.92 13.60 -16.72
CA ASN A 151 -23.27 14.65 -17.70
C ASN A 151 -24.60 14.36 -18.43
N ARG A 152 -25.38 13.36 -18.00
CA ARG A 152 -26.59 12.92 -18.69
C ARG A 152 -27.86 13.22 -17.87
N PRO A 153 -28.63 14.30 -18.20
CA PRO A 153 -29.80 14.71 -17.41
C PRO A 153 -30.90 13.62 -17.26
N LYS A 154 -30.96 12.68 -18.19
CA LYS A 154 -31.90 11.53 -18.08
C LYS A 154 -31.66 10.67 -16.83
N TYR A 155 -30.49 10.77 -16.22
CA TYR A 155 -30.12 10.07 -14.97
C TYR A 155 -30.22 11.00 -13.74
N ALA A 156 -31.09 12.04 -13.80
CA ALA A 156 -31.33 12.90 -12.65
C ALA A 156 -31.52 12.11 -11.34
N ASN A 157 -31.12 12.73 -10.23
CA ASN A 157 -31.12 12.05 -8.93
C ASN A 157 -32.51 11.97 -8.26
N GLU A 158 -33.58 12.37 -8.97
CA GLU A 158 -34.94 12.27 -8.47
C GLU A 158 -35.33 10.85 -8.09
N GLY A 159 -35.87 10.67 -6.89
CA GLY A 159 -36.28 9.38 -6.36
C GLY A 159 -35.14 8.50 -5.82
N ARG A 160 -33.88 8.97 -5.92
CA ARG A 160 -32.75 8.28 -5.27
C ARG A 160 -32.73 8.59 -3.78
N ASP A 161 -32.42 7.59 -2.99
CA ASP A 161 -32.37 7.67 -1.54
C ASP A 161 -30.97 7.31 -1.06
N PHE A 162 -30.17 8.31 -0.78
CA PHE A 162 -28.79 8.11 -0.37
C PHE A 162 -28.65 7.36 0.96
N GLU A 163 -29.64 7.47 1.86
CA GLU A 163 -29.65 6.71 3.12
C GLU A 163 -29.76 5.20 2.86
N ARG A 164 -30.59 4.79 1.89
CA ARG A 164 -30.65 3.37 1.46
C ARG A 164 -29.32 2.88 0.88
N TYR A 165 -28.61 3.76 0.16
CA TYR A 165 -27.25 3.43 -0.30
C TYR A 165 -26.29 3.24 0.88
N LEU A 166 -26.35 4.09 1.90
CA LEU A 166 -25.51 3.95 3.09
C LEU A 166 -25.82 2.66 3.86
N ASP A 167 -27.09 2.30 3.99
CA ASP A 167 -27.47 1.02 4.61
C ASP A 167 -26.91 -0.18 3.83
N TYR A 168 -26.97 -0.14 2.50
CA TYR A 168 -26.37 -1.14 1.62
C TYR A 168 -24.84 -1.21 1.82
N MET A 169 -24.16 -0.09 1.81
CA MET A 169 -22.73 0.00 2.00
C MET A 169 -22.29 -0.55 3.37
N HIS A 170 -22.97 -0.15 4.45
CA HIS A 170 -22.70 -0.63 5.80
C HIS A 170 -22.96 -2.13 5.94
N ALA A 171 -24.03 -2.65 5.32
CA ALA A 171 -24.33 -4.08 5.31
C ALA A 171 -23.20 -4.88 4.63
N GLN A 172 -22.69 -4.44 3.49
CA GLN A 172 -21.58 -5.09 2.78
C GLN A 172 -20.28 -5.08 3.60
N VAL A 173 -19.93 -3.95 4.22
CA VAL A 173 -18.75 -3.87 5.09
C VAL A 173 -18.91 -4.79 6.30
N ARG A 174 -20.11 -4.90 6.87
CA ARG A 174 -20.41 -5.87 7.94
C ARG A 174 -20.18 -7.30 7.48
N GLU A 175 -20.66 -7.69 6.30
CA GLU A 175 -20.42 -9.02 5.72
C GLU A 175 -18.93 -9.30 5.57
N LEU A 176 -18.14 -8.35 5.04
CA LEU A 176 -16.70 -8.48 4.90
C LEU A 176 -15.99 -8.66 6.26
N CYS A 177 -16.48 -8.01 7.31
CA CYS A 177 -15.92 -8.13 8.66
C CYS A 177 -16.38 -9.37 9.42
N THR A 178 -17.41 -10.09 8.96
CA THR A 178 -17.98 -11.25 9.68
C THR A 178 -17.75 -12.59 8.98
N ASN A 179 -17.79 -12.62 7.64
CA ASN A 179 -17.86 -13.87 6.88
C ASN A 179 -16.50 -14.40 6.43
N TYR A 180 -15.45 -13.59 6.50
CA TYR A 180 -14.14 -13.89 5.90
C TYR A 180 -13.01 -14.10 6.92
N GLY A 181 -13.35 -14.34 8.19
CA GLY A 181 -12.40 -14.54 9.28
C GLY A 181 -11.69 -13.25 9.67
N LYS A 182 -10.44 -13.37 10.14
CA LYS A 182 -9.67 -12.19 10.57
C LYS A 182 -9.29 -11.35 9.36
N ILE A 183 -9.63 -10.06 9.41
CA ILE A 183 -9.20 -9.02 8.47
C ILE A 183 -8.26 -8.06 9.21
N ASP A 184 -7.05 -7.88 8.70
CA ASP A 184 -6.03 -7.05 9.35
C ASP A 184 -6.12 -5.60 8.89
N ILE A 185 -6.55 -5.33 7.64
CA ILE A 185 -6.70 -3.99 7.07
C ILE A 185 -8.05 -3.85 6.38
N MET A 186 -8.77 -2.77 6.68
CA MET A 186 -9.85 -2.28 5.82
C MET A 186 -9.41 -0.99 5.16
N TRP A 187 -9.29 -1.02 3.85
CA TRP A 187 -8.84 0.07 3.02
C TRP A 187 -10.03 0.69 2.29
N PHE A 188 -10.62 1.75 2.88
CA PHE A 188 -11.69 2.51 2.25
C PHE A 188 -11.15 3.41 1.15
N ASP A 189 -11.97 3.77 0.18
CA ASP A 189 -11.55 4.70 -0.86
C ASP A 189 -12.68 5.58 -1.35
N PHE A 190 -12.27 6.80 -1.72
CA PHE A 190 -13.02 7.78 -2.48
C PHE A 190 -13.93 8.69 -1.66
N SER A 191 -13.36 9.41 -0.71
CA SER A 191 -13.98 10.63 -0.19
C SER A 191 -13.53 11.85 -1.02
N TYR A 192 -14.48 12.70 -1.40
CA TYR A 192 -14.21 13.89 -2.22
C TYR A 192 -15.29 14.97 -1.98
N ASP A 193 -14.99 16.21 -2.28
CA ASP A 193 -15.86 17.37 -2.08
C ASP A 193 -16.50 17.37 -0.67
N ASP A 194 -17.81 17.36 -0.55
CA ASP A 194 -18.56 17.21 0.72
C ASP A 194 -18.84 15.76 1.11
N MET A 195 -18.56 14.79 0.24
CA MET A 195 -18.71 13.36 0.49
C MET A 195 -17.56 12.84 1.37
N ARG A 196 -17.58 13.17 2.67
CA ARG A 196 -16.54 12.84 3.66
C ARG A 196 -17.13 12.62 5.05
N GLY A 197 -16.43 11.84 5.87
CA GLY A 197 -16.75 11.67 7.27
C GLY A 197 -18.20 11.26 7.49
N GLU A 198 -18.97 12.08 8.20
CA GLU A 198 -20.36 11.75 8.55
C GLU A 198 -21.32 11.68 7.35
N LYS A 199 -20.95 12.16 6.18
CA LYS A 199 -21.71 11.89 4.95
C LYS A 199 -21.75 10.39 4.61
N TRP A 200 -20.75 9.64 5.05
CA TRP A 200 -20.67 8.18 4.98
C TRP A 200 -21.23 7.49 6.23
N ARG A 201 -21.79 8.24 7.22
CA ARG A 201 -22.04 7.74 8.59
C ARG A 201 -20.78 7.08 9.17
N ALA A 202 -19.64 7.74 9.00
CA ALA A 202 -18.32 7.14 9.24
C ALA A 202 -18.09 6.76 10.71
N SER A 203 -18.63 7.51 11.67
CA SER A 203 -18.56 7.13 13.10
C SER A 203 -19.24 5.80 13.37
N GLU A 204 -20.42 5.58 12.81
CA GLU A 204 -21.16 4.31 12.92
C GLU A 204 -20.39 3.18 12.24
N LEU A 205 -19.92 3.42 11.00
CA LEU A 205 -19.16 2.46 10.21
C LEU A 205 -17.89 1.99 10.93
N VAL A 206 -17.06 2.92 11.40
CA VAL A 206 -15.82 2.60 12.10
C VAL A 206 -16.06 1.89 13.42
N ASN A 207 -17.06 2.33 14.19
CA ASN A 207 -17.44 1.64 15.43
C ASN A 207 -17.88 0.20 15.17
N MET A 208 -18.66 -0.05 14.12
CA MET A 208 -19.06 -1.39 13.69
C MET A 208 -17.85 -2.23 13.31
N VAL A 209 -16.97 -1.71 12.45
CA VAL A 209 -15.77 -2.42 11.97
C VAL A 209 -14.85 -2.80 13.14
N ARG A 210 -14.56 -1.87 14.06
CA ARG A 210 -13.71 -2.13 15.23
C ARG A 210 -14.34 -3.06 16.26
N THR A 211 -15.68 -3.06 16.37
CA THR A 211 -16.38 -4.02 17.22
C THR A 211 -16.29 -5.44 16.68
N LEU A 212 -16.41 -5.60 15.37
CA LEU A 212 -16.33 -6.91 14.70
C LEU A 212 -14.90 -7.43 14.57
N GLN A 213 -13.96 -6.53 14.37
CA GLN A 213 -12.53 -6.80 14.14
C GLN A 213 -11.66 -5.88 15.03
N PRO A 214 -11.48 -6.18 16.33
CA PRO A 214 -10.83 -5.25 17.28
C PRO A 214 -9.37 -4.89 16.95
N SER A 215 -8.66 -5.73 16.20
CA SER A 215 -7.26 -5.50 15.81
C SER A 215 -7.08 -4.92 14.41
N ILE A 216 -8.18 -4.64 13.69
CA ILE A 216 -8.13 -4.11 12.32
C ILE A 216 -7.57 -2.70 12.29
N ILE A 217 -6.77 -2.40 11.28
CA ILE A 217 -6.33 -1.04 10.99
C ILE A 217 -7.06 -0.47 9.78
N LEU A 218 -7.24 0.83 9.78
CA LEU A 218 -8.00 1.57 8.76
C LEU A 218 -7.10 2.66 8.14
N ASN A 219 -7.24 2.87 6.84
CA ASN A 219 -6.65 4.06 6.21
C ASN A 219 -7.50 5.32 6.48
N ASN A 220 -7.00 6.49 6.08
CA ASN A 220 -7.65 7.78 6.33
C ASN A 220 -8.70 8.19 5.27
N ARG A 221 -9.10 7.29 4.35
CA ARG A 221 -9.93 7.64 3.19
C ARG A 221 -11.41 7.88 3.51
N LEU A 222 -11.86 7.65 4.74
CA LEU A 222 -13.16 8.13 5.21
C LEU A 222 -13.16 9.65 5.46
N GLU A 223 -12.00 10.24 5.78
CA GLU A 223 -11.87 11.65 6.10
C GLU A 223 -11.46 12.51 4.90
N CYS A 224 -10.67 11.94 3.98
CA CYS A 224 -10.09 12.69 2.87
C CYS A 224 -9.72 11.78 1.69
N SER A 225 -9.40 12.40 0.56
CA SER A 225 -8.83 11.74 -0.61
C SER A 225 -7.37 11.32 -0.39
N GLY A 226 -6.72 10.80 -1.41
CA GLY A 226 -5.29 10.49 -1.41
C GLY A 226 -4.35 11.68 -1.23
N GLU A 227 -4.88 12.89 -1.18
CA GLU A 227 -4.15 14.15 -1.05
C GLU A 227 -4.15 14.70 0.38
N GLY A 228 -5.08 14.25 1.24
CA GLY A 228 -5.23 14.73 2.61
C GLY A 228 -4.58 13.82 3.63
N PHE A 229 -4.22 14.38 4.79
CA PHE A 229 -3.59 13.63 5.88
C PHE A 229 -4.56 13.22 7.00
N GLY A 230 -5.77 13.80 7.06
CA GLY A 230 -6.81 13.46 8.03
C GLY A 230 -6.58 14.06 9.43
N SER A 231 -7.51 13.77 10.32
CA SER A 231 -7.60 14.36 11.66
C SER A 231 -6.47 13.92 12.61
N LEU A 232 -5.93 12.71 12.43
CA LEU A 232 -4.81 12.21 13.21
C LEU A 232 -3.56 13.09 12.99
N ALA A 233 -3.28 13.45 11.73
CA ALA A 233 -2.15 14.32 11.39
C ALA A 233 -2.39 15.79 11.79
N GLN A 234 -3.63 16.16 12.09
CA GLN A 234 -3.99 17.49 12.62
C GLN A 234 -3.93 17.55 14.15
N GLY A 235 -3.65 16.43 14.82
CA GLY A 235 -3.61 16.34 16.29
C GLY A 235 -4.99 16.31 16.97
N HIS A 236 -6.06 16.16 16.22
CA HIS A 236 -7.45 16.13 16.72
C HIS A 236 -8.23 14.95 16.13
N PRO A 237 -7.88 13.70 16.48
CA PRO A 237 -8.49 12.50 15.91
C PRO A 237 -10.01 12.49 16.06
N THR A 238 -10.72 12.30 14.96
CA THR A 238 -12.17 12.10 14.93
C THR A 238 -12.53 10.67 15.35
N PRO A 239 -13.81 10.36 15.67
CA PRO A 239 -14.25 8.99 15.93
C PRO A 239 -14.01 8.02 14.75
N TYR A 240 -13.84 8.56 13.54
CA TYR A 240 -13.62 7.81 12.30
C TYR A 240 -12.24 8.05 11.68
N HIS A 241 -11.27 8.51 12.49
CA HIS A 241 -9.88 8.66 12.00
C HIS A 241 -9.31 7.37 11.45
N GLY A 242 -8.48 7.49 10.41
CA GLY A 242 -7.64 6.40 9.97
C GLY A 242 -6.50 6.12 10.95
N ASP A 243 -6.01 4.89 10.96
CA ASP A 243 -4.82 4.51 11.71
C ASP A 243 -3.53 4.88 10.96
N PHE A 244 -3.62 5.04 9.64
CA PHE A 244 -2.51 5.49 8.81
C PHE A 244 -3.02 6.38 7.66
N VAL A 245 -2.14 7.28 7.24
CA VAL A 245 -2.36 8.13 6.06
C VAL A 245 -1.96 7.37 4.82
N SER A 246 -2.73 7.47 3.74
CA SER A 246 -2.49 6.76 2.48
C SER A 246 -2.25 7.71 1.29
N PRO A 247 -1.08 8.37 1.18
CA PRO A 247 -0.74 9.18 0.02
C PRO A 247 -0.70 8.32 -1.24
N GLU A 248 -1.24 8.84 -2.34
CA GLU A 248 -1.30 8.11 -3.59
C GLU A 248 -0.21 8.57 -4.56
N LYS A 249 0.68 7.63 -4.94
CA LYS A 249 1.79 7.86 -5.89
C LYS A 249 2.76 8.99 -5.51
N ILE A 250 2.67 9.52 -4.28
CA ILE A 250 3.53 10.59 -3.77
C ILE A 250 4.12 10.17 -2.43
N ILE A 251 5.45 10.07 -2.35
CA ILE A 251 6.15 9.82 -1.08
C ILE A 251 6.31 11.15 -0.34
N PRO A 252 5.78 11.30 0.89
CA PRO A 252 5.95 12.52 1.67
C PRO A 252 7.42 12.91 1.79
N PRO A 253 7.80 14.18 1.50
CA PRO A 253 9.21 14.58 1.45
C PRO A 253 9.99 14.36 2.74
N ARG A 254 9.33 14.47 3.91
CA ARG A 254 9.95 14.40 5.25
C ARG A 254 9.34 13.35 6.18
N GLY A 255 8.38 12.53 5.68
CA GLY A 255 7.43 11.80 6.50
C GLY A 255 6.24 12.70 6.90
N ILE A 256 5.36 12.20 7.75
CA ILE A 256 4.18 12.93 8.23
C ILE A 256 4.30 13.05 9.76
N PHE A 257 4.03 14.24 10.28
CA PHE A 257 4.08 14.54 11.70
C PHE A 257 2.83 15.31 12.10
N ASP A 258 2.37 15.13 13.31
CA ASP A 258 1.33 15.95 13.92
C ASP A 258 1.89 17.32 14.39
N PRO A 259 1.04 18.24 14.87
CA PRO A 259 1.49 19.55 15.35
C PRO A 259 2.39 19.50 16.58
N ALA A 260 2.41 18.39 17.34
CA ALA A 260 3.30 18.18 18.47
C ALA A 260 4.70 17.69 18.01
N GLY A 261 4.83 17.29 16.74
CA GLY A 261 6.05 16.72 16.18
C GLY A 261 6.12 15.19 16.28
N ASP A 262 5.07 14.54 16.75
CA ASP A 262 4.98 13.09 16.80
C ASP A 262 4.77 12.49 15.41
N PRO A 263 5.39 11.34 15.09
CA PRO A 263 5.23 10.71 13.80
C PRO A 263 3.79 10.17 13.61
N VAL A 264 3.21 10.47 12.44
CA VAL A 264 1.96 9.89 11.96
C VAL A 264 2.29 8.80 10.96
N TYR A 265 1.74 7.61 11.16
CA TYR A 265 2.02 6.46 10.30
C TYR A 265 1.37 6.62 8.94
N TRP A 266 2.05 6.14 7.89
CA TRP A 266 1.60 6.31 6.52
C TRP A 266 2.07 5.19 5.62
N GLU A 267 1.34 5.00 4.54
CA GLU A 267 1.60 4.01 3.50
C GLU A 267 1.40 4.64 2.13
N VAL A 268 2.43 4.70 1.31
CA VAL A 268 2.25 5.07 -0.09
C VAL A 268 1.74 3.88 -0.87
N CYS A 269 0.61 4.06 -1.56
CA CYS A 269 0.18 3.12 -2.58
C CYS A 269 0.65 3.58 -3.97
N ALA A 270 1.21 2.66 -4.74
CA ALA A 270 1.77 2.94 -6.06
C ALA A 270 1.57 1.78 -7.03
N THR A 271 1.51 2.11 -8.32
CA THR A 271 1.38 1.15 -9.42
C THR A 271 2.74 0.77 -10.01
N MET A 272 2.86 -0.43 -10.55
CA MET A 272 4.06 -0.82 -11.33
C MET A 272 4.14 -0.08 -12.67
N ASN A 273 2.98 0.17 -13.31
CA ASN A 273 2.80 0.96 -14.53
C ASN A 273 2.01 2.24 -14.23
N GLN A 274 1.12 2.70 -15.10
CA GLN A 274 0.31 3.91 -14.88
C GLN A 274 -1.08 3.61 -14.29
N ASN A 275 -1.62 2.40 -14.52
CA ASN A 275 -2.97 2.00 -14.12
C ASN A 275 -2.96 1.10 -12.88
N TRP A 276 -4.06 1.12 -12.09
CA TRP A 276 -4.28 0.19 -10.99
C TRP A 276 -4.78 -1.16 -11.53
N GLY A 277 -5.86 -1.15 -12.32
CA GLY A 277 -6.37 -2.32 -13.01
C GLY A 277 -5.60 -2.62 -14.30
N TYR A 278 -5.81 -3.81 -14.85
CA TYR A 278 -5.15 -4.24 -16.08
C TYR A 278 -5.45 -3.30 -17.26
N CYS A 279 -4.39 -2.87 -17.93
CA CYS A 279 -4.46 -2.11 -19.17
C CYS A 279 -3.50 -2.72 -20.20
N GLY A 280 -4.05 -3.33 -21.24
CA GLY A 280 -3.26 -4.08 -22.23
C GLY A 280 -2.33 -3.22 -23.10
N THR A 281 -2.56 -1.91 -23.13
CA THR A 281 -1.73 -0.94 -23.88
C THR A 281 -0.72 -0.20 -23.01
N ASP A 282 -0.76 -0.39 -21.68
CA ASP A 282 0.16 0.28 -20.75
C ASP A 282 1.45 -0.51 -20.57
N ASN A 283 2.47 -0.08 -21.31
CA ASN A 283 3.81 -0.68 -21.30
C ASN A 283 4.84 0.15 -20.49
N TYR A 284 4.39 1.19 -19.76
CA TYR A 284 5.27 2.10 -19.00
C TYR A 284 5.57 1.57 -17.59
N TYR A 285 6.18 0.40 -17.52
CA TYR A 285 6.54 -0.22 -16.25
C TYR A 285 7.78 0.45 -15.62
N LYS A 286 7.69 0.69 -14.32
CA LYS A 286 8.83 1.07 -13.49
C LYS A 286 9.77 -0.12 -13.36
N SER A 287 11.09 0.13 -13.37
CA SER A 287 12.08 -0.92 -13.14
C SER A 287 12.04 -1.41 -11.69
N ALA A 288 12.50 -2.64 -11.46
CA ALA A 288 12.69 -3.16 -10.12
C ALA A 288 13.66 -2.28 -9.30
N ASP A 289 14.75 -1.80 -9.91
CA ASP A 289 15.69 -0.84 -9.31
C ASP A 289 14.96 0.40 -8.77
N MET A 290 14.12 1.03 -9.60
CA MET A 290 13.33 2.18 -9.16
C MET A 290 12.41 1.82 -7.99
N LEU A 291 11.71 0.69 -8.04
CA LEU A 291 10.73 0.28 -7.02
C LEU A 291 11.42 -0.09 -5.70
N ILE A 292 12.58 -0.76 -5.74
CA ILE A 292 13.41 -1.05 -4.58
C ILE A 292 13.85 0.26 -3.90
N LYS A 293 14.39 1.20 -4.68
CA LYS A 293 14.80 2.53 -4.15
C LYS A 293 13.61 3.30 -3.57
N LYS A 294 12.37 3.13 -4.11
CA LYS A 294 11.17 3.74 -3.54
C LYS A 294 10.71 3.05 -2.25
N LEU A 295 10.83 1.73 -2.15
CA LEU A 295 10.60 1.01 -0.89
C LEU A 295 11.57 1.51 0.20
N VAL A 296 12.85 1.55 -0.08
CA VAL A 296 13.87 2.08 0.84
C VAL A 296 13.59 3.53 1.21
N GLU A 297 13.18 4.36 0.24
CA GLU A 297 12.81 5.75 0.49
C GLU A 297 11.63 5.87 1.45
N CYS A 298 10.59 5.06 1.31
CA CYS A 298 9.46 5.02 2.23
C CYS A 298 9.92 4.68 3.65
N VAL A 299 10.65 3.58 3.81
CA VAL A 299 11.14 3.11 5.11
C VAL A 299 12.06 4.13 5.77
N SER A 300 13.00 4.73 5.02
CA SER A 300 13.91 5.77 5.51
C SER A 300 13.20 7.05 5.98
N LYS A 301 11.93 7.19 5.67
CA LYS A 301 11.05 8.29 6.10
C LYS A 301 9.97 7.83 7.10
N GLY A 302 10.02 6.58 7.54
CA GLY A 302 9.11 5.99 8.53
C GLY A 302 7.80 5.44 7.96
N GLY A 303 7.65 5.32 6.63
CA GLY A 303 6.43 4.85 5.98
C GLY A 303 6.49 3.42 5.46
N ASN A 304 5.34 2.93 5.03
CA ASN A 304 5.17 1.67 4.34
C ASN A 304 5.03 1.89 2.81
N PHE A 305 5.26 0.83 2.05
CA PHE A 305 5.08 0.83 0.61
C PHE A 305 4.12 -0.29 0.18
N LEU A 306 3.01 0.09 -0.45
CA LEU A 306 1.99 -0.80 -0.99
C LEU A 306 2.08 -0.79 -2.52
N LEU A 307 2.59 -1.87 -3.10
CA LEU A 307 2.83 -1.97 -4.54
C LEU A 307 1.72 -2.76 -5.23
N ASN A 308 1.10 -2.14 -6.22
CA ASN A 308 -0.06 -2.70 -6.91
C ASN A 308 0.31 -3.63 -8.07
N ILE A 309 -0.47 -4.70 -8.21
CA ILE A 309 -0.61 -5.49 -9.44
C ILE A 309 -2.03 -5.38 -9.99
N GLY A 310 -2.16 -5.42 -11.31
CA GLY A 310 -3.44 -5.53 -12.01
C GLY A 310 -3.49 -6.82 -12.82
N PRO A 311 -4.03 -7.93 -12.29
CA PRO A 311 -4.17 -9.17 -13.04
C PRO A 311 -5.05 -9.00 -14.28
N ASP A 312 -4.80 -9.78 -15.32
CA ASP A 312 -5.58 -9.75 -16.57
C ASP A 312 -7.00 -10.34 -16.39
N ALA A 313 -7.77 -10.39 -17.46
CA ALA A 313 -9.15 -10.93 -17.46
C ALA A 313 -9.24 -12.39 -16.99
N ASN A 314 -8.17 -13.16 -17.06
CA ASN A 314 -8.10 -14.55 -16.60
C ASN A 314 -7.61 -14.68 -15.14
N GLY A 315 -7.29 -13.56 -14.48
CA GLY A 315 -6.71 -13.55 -13.14
C GLY A 315 -5.20 -13.80 -13.11
N VAL A 316 -4.50 -13.70 -14.23
CA VAL A 316 -3.06 -13.94 -14.34
C VAL A 316 -2.28 -12.64 -14.14
N ILE A 317 -1.23 -12.69 -13.34
CA ILE A 317 -0.30 -11.55 -13.18
C ILE A 317 0.41 -11.33 -14.52
N PRO A 318 0.39 -10.09 -15.08
CA PRO A 318 1.11 -9.80 -16.32
C PRO A 318 2.59 -10.19 -16.22
N PRO A 319 3.19 -10.81 -17.26
CA PRO A 319 4.55 -11.33 -17.19
C PRO A 319 5.58 -10.31 -16.72
N ARG A 320 5.50 -9.08 -17.19
CA ARG A 320 6.40 -8.00 -16.78
C ARG A 320 6.30 -7.65 -15.30
N ALA A 321 5.07 -7.68 -14.75
CA ALA A 321 4.86 -7.47 -13.32
C ALA A 321 5.43 -8.64 -12.50
N ALA A 322 5.26 -9.88 -12.98
CA ALA A 322 5.81 -11.06 -12.34
C ALA A 322 7.34 -11.05 -12.30
N GLU A 323 8.00 -10.70 -13.41
CA GLU A 323 9.46 -10.53 -13.50
C GLU A 323 9.95 -9.48 -12.51
N THR A 324 9.30 -8.32 -12.46
CA THR A 324 9.63 -7.24 -11.51
C THR A 324 9.50 -7.69 -10.05
N LEU A 325 8.45 -8.45 -9.70
CA LEU A 325 8.29 -9.01 -8.36
C LEU A 325 9.40 -10.00 -7.99
N GLU A 326 9.84 -10.84 -8.92
CA GLU A 326 10.96 -11.77 -8.69
C GLU A 326 12.29 -11.03 -8.47
N GLU A 327 12.51 -9.93 -9.19
CA GLU A 327 13.70 -9.07 -8.99
C GLU A 327 13.68 -8.40 -7.61
N ILE A 328 12.57 -7.81 -7.22
CA ILE A 328 12.38 -7.26 -5.86
C ILE A 328 12.59 -8.37 -4.82
N GLY A 329 12.07 -9.57 -5.07
CA GLY A 329 12.23 -10.72 -4.19
C GLY A 329 13.71 -11.15 -4.02
N ARG A 330 14.53 -11.06 -5.05
CA ARG A 330 15.98 -11.30 -4.94
C ARG A 330 16.64 -10.32 -3.99
N PHE A 331 16.35 -9.03 -4.14
CA PHE A 331 16.81 -7.99 -3.22
C PHE A 331 16.36 -8.24 -1.78
N MET A 332 15.06 -8.52 -1.57
CA MET A 332 14.49 -8.70 -0.24
C MET A 332 15.02 -9.94 0.50
N ARG A 333 15.38 -11.01 -0.22
CA ARG A 333 16.00 -12.19 0.41
C ARG A 333 17.34 -11.90 1.04
N VAL A 334 18.12 -11.01 0.43
CA VAL A 334 19.45 -10.61 0.92
C VAL A 334 19.33 -9.46 1.93
N ASN A 335 18.56 -8.44 1.58
CA ASN A 335 18.58 -7.15 2.26
C ASN A 335 17.33 -6.89 3.13
N GLY A 336 16.41 -7.85 3.29
CA GLY A 336 15.14 -7.65 3.98
C GLY A 336 15.26 -7.16 5.42
N GLN A 337 16.37 -7.45 6.11
CA GLN A 337 16.62 -6.93 7.46
C GLN A 337 16.79 -5.41 7.50
N SER A 338 17.16 -4.76 6.39
CA SER A 338 17.24 -3.30 6.26
C SER A 338 15.88 -2.62 6.04
N ILE A 339 14.83 -3.45 5.86
CA ILE A 339 13.46 -3.00 5.58
C ILE A 339 12.54 -3.31 6.76
N TYR A 340 12.44 -4.60 7.17
CA TYR A 340 11.49 -5.05 8.18
C TYR A 340 11.81 -4.52 9.57
N GLY A 341 10.83 -3.86 10.19
CA GLY A 341 10.98 -3.24 11.50
C GLY A 341 11.91 -2.02 11.54
N CYS A 342 12.43 -1.61 10.37
CA CYS A 342 13.22 -0.39 10.26
C CYS A 342 12.33 0.86 10.16
N THR A 343 12.92 2.00 10.50
CA THR A 343 12.27 3.31 10.42
C THR A 343 13.27 4.38 9.99
N LYS A 344 12.83 5.63 10.04
CA LYS A 344 13.66 6.81 9.81
C LYS A 344 14.82 6.84 10.79
N SER A 345 16.02 7.08 10.29
CA SER A 345 17.20 7.38 11.10
C SER A 345 17.18 8.83 11.60
N ALA A 346 17.79 9.07 12.78
CA ALA A 346 18.09 10.41 13.24
C ALA A 346 19.18 11.11 12.39
N ILE A 347 20.00 10.31 11.69
CA ILE A 347 21.05 10.80 10.82
C ILE A 347 20.44 11.38 9.53
N PRO A 348 20.86 12.57 9.09
CA PRO A 348 20.39 13.16 7.85
C PRO A 348 20.64 12.27 6.62
N LYS A 349 19.82 12.43 5.60
CA LYS A 349 19.99 11.72 4.33
C LYS A 349 21.37 12.03 3.73
N PRO A 350 22.22 11.01 3.51
CA PRO A 350 23.50 11.21 2.82
C PRO A 350 23.30 11.40 1.31
N GLU A 351 24.29 12.00 0.64
CA GLU A 351 24.26 12.19 -0.81
C GLU A 351 24.39 10.88 -1.57
N TRP A 352 25.17 9.94 -1.05
CA TRP A 352 25.41 8.64 -1.66
C TRP A 352 24.21 7.66 -1.56
N GLY A 353 23.14 7.99 -0.83
CA GLY A 353 22.03 7.06 -0.72
C GLY A 353 21.00 7.37 0.35
N ARG A 354 20.68 6.36 1.17
CA ARG A 354 19.68 6.41 2.25
C ARG A 354 20.18 5.67 3.48
N ILE A 355 19.55 5.96 4.63
CA ILE A 355 19.75 5.23 5.88
C ILE A 355 18.40 4.82 6.43
N THR A 356 18.25 3.53 6.76
CA THR A 356 17.17 3.01 7.58
C THR A 356 17.73 2.55 8.93
N GLN A 357 16.92 2.52 9.98
CA GLN A 357 17.40 2.24 11.33
C GLN A 357 16.47 1.32 12.09
N LYS A 358 17.06 0.42 12.89
CA LYS A 358 16.36 -0.44 13.84
C LYS A 358 17.16 -0.55 15.13
N GLY A 359 16.73 0.16 16.19
CA GLY A 359 17.50 0.26 17.41
C GLY A 359 18.88 0.88 17.17
N ASN A 360 19.95 0.18 17.58
CA ASN A 360 21.35 0.58 17.35
C ASN A 360 21.93 0.12 15.99
N GLU A 361 21.13 -0.51 15.13
CA GLU A 361 21.53 -0.94 13.80
C GLU A 361 21.11 0.10 12.75
N LEU A 362 22.08 0.60 11.99
CA LEU A 362 21.89 1.47 10.83
C LEU A 362 22.16 0.66 9.58
N PHE A 363 21.25 0.75 8.62
CA PHE A 363 21.43 0.14 7.31
C PHE A 363 21.68 1.24 6.29
N LEU A 364 22.89 1.24 5.75
CA LEU A 364 23.39 2.22 4.79
C LEU A 364 23.12 1.67 3.40
N HIS A 365 22.18 2.28 2.71
CA HIS A 365 21.80 1.97 1.33
C HIS A 365 22.64 2.81 0.37
N VAL A 366 23.69 2.23 -0.18
CA VAL A 366 24.65 2.93 -1.03
C VAL A 366 24.26 2.78 -2.49
N TYR A 367 23.83 3.87 -3.11
CA TYR A 367 23.41 3.93 -4.50
C TYR A 367 24.53 4.41 -5.44
N GLU A 368 25.45 5.19 -4.91
CA GLU A 368 26.55 5.79 -5.66
C GLU A 368 27.86 5.59 -4.89
N ASN A 369 28.90 5.15 -5.58
CA ASN A 369 30.22 5.09 -4.99
C ASN A 369 30.82 6.48 -4.87
N THR A 370 31.72 6.66 -3.92
CA THR A 370 32.42 7.92 -3.67
C THR A 370 33.85 7.89 -4.19
N LEU A 371 34.46 9.05 -4.35
CA LEU A 371 35.90 9.15 -4.56
C LEU A 371 36.61 8.92 -3.23
N GLY A 372 37.17 7.71 -3.04
CA GLY A 372 37.77 7.31 -1.78
C GLY A 372 36.72 6.75 -0.78
N PRO A 373 37.01 6.73 0.52
CA PRO A 373 36.17 6.10 1.51
C PRO A 373 34.81 6.79 1.65
N LEU A 374 33.77 5.99 1.99
CA LEU A 374 32.38 6.45 2.15
C LEU A 374 32.25 7.30 3.41
N PRO A 375 31.86 8.59 3.31
CA PRO A 375 31.71 9.45 4.47
C PRO A 375 30.42 9.13 5.25
N LEU A 376 30.53 8.94 6.56
CA LEU A 376 29.43 8.61 7.48
C LEU A 376 29.10 9.84 8.32
N PHE A 377 28.34 10.78 7.76
CA PHE A 377 27.98 12.04 8.39
C PHE A 377 27.25 11.84 9.73
N GLY A 378 27.70 12.53 10.77
CA GLY A 378 27.08 12.47 12.09
C GLY A 378 27.28 11.13 12.83
N ILE A 379 28.26 10.33 12.44
CA ILE A 379 28.64 9.08 13.11
C ILE A 379 30.14 9.15 13.41
N ASN A 380 30.50 9.16 14.69
CA ASN A 380 31.90 9.12 15.10
C ASN A 380 32.46 7.70 14.99
N ALA A 381 33.72 7.56 14.62
CA ALA A 381 34.38 6.26 14.50
C ALA A 381 34.40 5.47 15.82
N GLN A 382 34.50 6.17 16.96
CA GLN A 382 34.49 5.56 18.29
C GLN A 382 33.13 4.94 18.70
N ASP A 383 32.03 5.41 18.09
CA ASP A 383 30.66 4.93 18.38
C ASP A 383 30.30 3.70 17.54
N ILE A 384 31.12 3.32 16.58
CA ILE A 384 30.91 2.17 15.70
C ILE A 384 31.48 0.91 16.36
N ASP A 385 30.65 -0.13 16.47
CA ASP A 385 31.07 -1.48 16.84
C ASP A 385 31.55 -2.25 15.60
N SER A 386 30.75 -2.29 14.56
CA SER A 386 31.08 -3.00 13.32
C SER A 386 30.34 -2.44 12.10
N ILE A 387 30.91 -2.66 10.91
CA ILE A 387 30.26 -2.43 9.61
C ILE A 387 30.40 -3.70 8.78
N ARG A 388 29.30 -4.21 8.25
CA ARG A 388 29.28 -5.41 7.40
C ARG A 388 28.40 -5.22 6.18
N GLN A 389 28.84 -5.72 5.04
CA GLN A 389 28.03 -5.80 3.84
C GLN A 389 26.99 -6.93 3.98
N LEU A 390 25.71 -6.68 3.66
CA LEU A 390 24.67 -7.70 3.86
C LEU A 390 24.75 -8.86 2.87
N SER A 391 25.21 -8.61 1.64
CA SER A 391 25.16 -9.61 0.57
C SER A 391 26.12 -10.79 0.79
N ASP A 392 27.25 -10.57 1.44
CA ASP A 392 28.31 -11.59 1.63
C ASP A 392 28.86 -11.65 3.05
N GLY A 393 28.41 -10.77 3.94
CA GLY A 393 28.87 -10.68 5.33
C GLY A 393 30.26 -10.09 5.50
N ARG A 394 30.89 -9.57 4.43
CA ARG A 394 32.23 -8.99 4.47
C ARG A 394 32.27 -7.84 5.45
N GLU A 395 33.29 -7.83 6.30
CA GLU A 395 33.59 -6.70 7.18
C GLU A 395 34.14 -5.53 6.38
N ILE A 396 33.64 -4.33 6.66
CA ILE A 396 34.05 -3.08 6.04
C ILE A 396 34.87 -2.31 7.07
N PRO A 397 36.20 -2.14 6.83
CA PRO A 397 37.02 -1.42 7.79
C PRO A 397 36.77 0.09 7.72
N LEU A 398 37.11 0.77 8.81
CA LEU A 398 37.20 2.23 8.81
C LEU A 398 38.51 2.67 8.17
N SER A 399 38.43 3.68 7.32
CA SER A 399 39.59 4.34 6.74
C SER A 399 40.24 5.29 7.75
N HIS A 400 41.57 5.32 7.77
CA HIS A 400 42.35 6.27 8.55
C HIS A 400 43.05 7.28 7.63
N SER A 401 42.32 7.81 6.68
CA SER A 401 42.81 8.82 5.74
C SER A 401 43.17 10.14 6.44
N TRP A 402 44.03 10.95 5.83
CA TRP A 402 44.43 12.29 6.29
C TRP A 402 43.22 13.22 6.51
N VAL A 403 42.14 13.02 5.77
CA VAL A 403 40.88 13.79 5.88
C VAL A 403 40.23 13.64 7.25
N HIS A 404 40.47 12.54 7.95
CA HIS A 404 39.89 12.26 9.28
C HIS A 404 40.30 13.29 10.35
N SER A 405 41.48 13.88 10.20
CA SER A 405 41.96 14.93 11.12
C SER A 405 41.18 16.24 10.99
N ASP A 406 40.66 16.52 9.81
CA ASP A 406 39.92 17.75 9.52
C ASP A 406 38.41 17.58 9.75
N TYR A 407 37.94 16.34 9.83
CA TYR A 407 36.52 15.98 10.06
C TYR A 407 36.39 14.96 11.21
N PRO A 408 36.70 15.37 12.47
CA PRO A 408 36.75 14.45 13.60
C PRO A 408 35.38 13.95 14.07
N ASP A 409 34.30 14.59 13.61
CA ASP A 409 32.91 14.24 13.86
C ASP A 409 32.33 13.24 12.86
N MET A 410 33.15 12.73 11.94
CA MET A 410 32.76 11.79 10.91
C MET A 410 33.63 10.53 10.90
N ALA A 411 33.03 9.39 10.64
CA ALA A 411 33.74 8.18 10.25
C ALA A 411 33.78 8.04 8.73
N PHE A 412 34.71 7.25 8.22
CA PHE A 412 34.85 6.95 6.82
C PHE A 412 34.97 5.43 6.64
N ALA A 413 34.05 4.81 5.89
CA ALA A 413 34.08 3.38 5.61
C ALA A 413 34.86 3.09 4.31
N ASP A 414 35.77 2.13 4.37
CA ASP A 414 36.58 1.75 3.21
C ASP A 414 35.91 0.59 2.46
N LEU A 415 35.30 0.89 1.31
CA LEU A 415 34.63 -0.10 0.46
C LEU A 415 35.64 -0.92 -0.38
N GLY A 416 36.93 -0.60 -0.32
CA GLY A 416 37.99 -1.25 -1.08
C GLY A 416 38.30 -0.54 -2.40
N PRO A 417 39.22 -1.09 -3.19
CA PRO A 417 39.76 -0.44 -4.41
C PRO A 417 38.81 -0.58 -5.62
N ASP A 418 37.77 -1.42 -5.56
CA ASP A 418 36.87 -1.60 -6.69
C ASP A 418 35.98 -0.36 -6.85
N PRO A 419 35.99 0.32 -8.00
CA PRO A 419 35.15 1.48 -8.23
C PRO A 419 33.68 1.14 -8.44
N THR A 420 33.35 -0.15 -8.57
CA THR A 420 31.98 -0.61 -8.76
C THR A 420 31.35 -1.06 -7.43
N LEU A 421 30.08 -0.75 -7.24
CA LEU A 421 29.31 -1.30 -6.12
C LEU A 421 28.98 -2.78 -6.39
N VAL A 422 28.98 -3.59 -5.33
CA VAL A 422 28.69 -5.03 -5.42
C VAL A 422 27.28 -5.29 -5.97
N ASP A 423 26.32 -4.44 -5.62
CA ASP A 423 24.99 -4.42 -6.20
C ASP A 423 24.72 -3.03 -6.81
N GLY A 424 24.54 -2.97 -8.12
CA GLY A 424 24.30 -1.72 -8.84
C GLY A 424 22.94 -1.07 -8.51
N THR A 425 21.99 -1.83 -7.97
CA THR A 425 20.72 -1.30 -7.51
C THR A 425 20.87 -0.65 -6.13
N ASP A 426 21.42 -1.38 -5.16
CA ASP A 426 21.53 -0.94 -3.76
C ASP A 426 22.51 -1.85 -3.01
N THR A 427 23.70 -1.35 -2.74
CA THR A 427 24.66 -2.04 -1.89
C THR A 427 24.40 -1.68 -0.44
N VAL A 428 23.94 -2.66 0.36
CA VAL A 428 23.54 -2.41 1.74
C VAL A 428 24.61 -2.81 2.74
N LEU A 429 25.01 -1.85 3.57
CA LEU A 429 25.92 -2.07 4.70
C LEU A 429 25.12 -2.00 6.01
N LYS A 430 25.33 -2.96 6.89
CA LYS A 430 24.83 -2.93 8.26
C LYS A 430 25.92 -2.34 9.15
N LEU A 431 25.65 -1.19 9.74
CA LEU A 431 26.49 -0.54 10.74
C LEU A 431 25.83 -0.74 12.12
N THR A 432 26.58 -1.31 13.05
CA THR A 432 26.13 -1.47 14.44
C THR A 432 26.83 -0.41 15.29
N LEU A 433 26.05 0.34 16.04
CA LEU A 433 26.55 1.29 17.03
C LEU A 433 26.80 0.57 18.36
N LYS A 434 27.78 1.01 19.12
CA LYS A 434 28.00 0.57 20.51
C LYS A 434 26.80 0.93 21.39
N GLU A 435 26.54 0.12 22.41
CA GLU A 435 25.51 0.38 23.41
C GLU A 435 25.87 1.55 24.35
#